data_d5aeb6fb2f3a4414b184c822c582df2a
#
_entry.id   d5aeb6fb2f3a4414b184c822c582df2a
#
_cell.length_a   1.000
_cell.length_b   1.000
_cell.length_c   1.000
_cell.angle_alpha   90.00
_cell.angle_beta   90.00
_cell.angle_gamma   90.00
#
_symmetry.space_group_name_H-M   'P 1'
#
loop_
_entity.id
_entity.type
_entity.pdbx_description
1 polymer ?
#
loop_
_entity_poly.entity_id
_entity_poly.type
_entity_poly.pdbx_seq_one_letter_code
_entity_poly.pdbx_strand_id
1 'polypeptide(L)'
;GPVYPTTTKAVPDPVVGTTLLKKVLDFSRLPVVAIGGIFPENIAAVIDAGARNPCLVRYFMEPPDPAEVERRIACVQRMLA
;
A
#
# COMPACT_ATOMS: atom_id res chain seq x y z
N GLY A 1 -9.13 5.71 6.05
CA GLY A 1 -8.88 4.40 6.66
C GLY A 1 -7.95 3.53 5.81
N PRO A 2 -7.50 2.38 6.34
CA PRO A 2 -6.59 1.50 5.62
C PRO A 2 -7.30 0.81 4.44
N VAL A 3 -6.54 0.54 3.35
CA VAL A 3 -7.07 -0.20 2.19
C VAL A 3 -7.43 -1.63 2.61
N TYR A 4 -6.55 -2.28 3.36
CA TYR A 4 -6.73 -3.63 3.88
C TYR A 4 -6.62 -3.64 5.41
N PRO A 5 -7.06 -4.72 6.09
CA PRO A 5 -6.87 -4.84 7.53
C PRO A 5 -5.40 -4.71 7.91
N THR A 6 -5.14 -4.04 9.03
CA THR A 6 -3.78 -3.81 9.51
C THR A 6 -3.73 -3.87 11.03
N THR A 7 -2.58 -4.28 11.58
CA THR A 7 -2.32 -4.34 13.01
C THR A 7 -1.34 -3.24 13.48
N THR A 8 -1.02 -2.29 12.59
CA THR A 8 -0.06 -1.22 12.91
C THR A 8 -0.61 -0.26 13.96
N LYS A 9 -1.93 -0.05 14.00
CA LYS A 9 -2.60 0.76 15.01
C LYS A 9 -3.27 -0.11 16.06
N ALA A 10 -3.27 0.36 17.33
CA ALA A 10 -3.99 -0.31 18.42
C ALA A 10 -5.51 -0.25 18.21
N VAL A 11 -6.02 0.87 17.69
CA VAL A 11 -7.44 1.03 17.31
C VAL A 11 -7.45 1.37 15.81
N PRO A 12 -7.69 0.38 14.94
CA PRO A 12 -7.64 0.60 13.50
C PRO A 12 -8.86 1.39 13.01
N ASP A 13 -8.65 2.21 11.97
CA ASP A 13 -9.74 2.82 11.23
C ASP A 13 -10.47 1.75 10.41
N PRO A 14 -11.74 2.00 10.00
CA PRO A 14 -12.45 1.08 9.13
C PRO A 14 -11.70 0.81 7.81
N VAL A 15 -11.71 -0.43 7.35
CA VAL A 15 -11.11 -0.84 6.07
C VAL A 15 -11.92 -0.24 4.92
N VAL A 16 -11.24 0.42 3.98
CA VAL A 16 -11.93 1.08 2.86
C VAL A 16 -11.98 0.24 1.58
N GLY A 17 -11.02 -0.64 1.38
CA GLY A 17 -10.97 -1.52 0.21
C GLY A 17 -10.56 -0.84 -1.09
N THR A 18 -10.40 -1.65 -2.13
CA THR A 18 -9.93 -1.17 -3.44
C THR A 18 -11.02 -0.47 -4.26
N THR A 19 -12.30 -0.77 -4.00
CA THR A 19 -13.42 -0.12 -4.69
C THR A 19 -13.49 1.37 -4.36
N LEU A 20 -13.40 1.72 -3.07
CA LEU A 20 -13.38 3.12 -2.65
C LEU A 20 -12.09 3.80 -3.09
N LEU A 21 -10.95 3.09 -3.01
CA LEU A 21 -9.67 3.60 -3.49
C LEU A 21 -9.77 4.00 -4.97
N LYS A 22 -10.35 3.15 -5.81
CA LYS A 22 -10.53 3.46 -7.23
C LYS A 22 -11.38 4.71 -7.42
N LYS A 23 -12.46 4.86 -6.68
CA LYS A 23 -13.31 6.06 -6.76
C LYS A 23 -12.54 7.32 -6.40
N VAL A 24 -11.76 7.28 -5.32
CA VAL A 24 -10.94 8.43 -4.91
C VAL A 24 -9.92 8.77 -5.98
N LEU A 25 -9.23 7.77 -6.55
CA LEU A 25 -8.24 7.99 -7.60
C LEU A 25 -8.86 8.56 -8.87
N ASP A 26 -10.07 8.11 -9.24
CA ASP A 26 -10.76 8.60 -10.43
C ASP A 26 -11.20 10.06 -10.30
N PHE A 27 -11.54 10.51 -9.10
CA PHE A 27 -12.05 11.87 -8.86
C PHE A 27 -11.01 12.86 -8.36
N SER A 28 -9.96 12.40 -7.69
CA SER A 28 -8.98 13.29 -7.09
C SER A 28 -8.06 13.91 -8.14
N ARG A 29 -7.82 15.20 -8.00
CA ARG A 29 -6.77 15.92 -8.76
C ARG A 29 -5.50 16.09 -7.94
N LEU A 30 -5.51 15.65 -6.69
CA LEU A 30 -4.38 15.69 -5.79
C LEU A 30 -3.63 14.35 -5.84
N PRO A 31 -2.33 14.34 -5.54
CA PRO A 31 -1.62 13.08 -5.33
C PRO A 31 -2.29 12.28 -4.22
N VAL A 32 -2.48 10.98 -4.45
CA VAL A 32 -3.12 10.08 -3.49
C VAL A 32 -2.12 8.99 -3.11
N VAL A 33 -1.99 8.74 -1.81
CA VAL A 33 -1.19 7.64 -1.27
C VAL A 33 -2.13 6.57 -0.74
N ALA A 34 -2.01 5.35 -1.26
CA ALA A 34 -2.75 4.21 -0.75
C ALA A 34 -1.96 3.57 0.40
N ILE A 35 -2.59 3.43 1.56
CA ILE A 35 -1.93 2.91 2.76
C ILE A 35 -2.85 1.93 3.49
N GLY A 36 -2.27 0.98 4.18
CA GLY A 36 -2.94 0.08 5.09
C GLY A 36 -3.01 -1.36 4.61
N GLY A 37 -2.26 -2.23 5.27
CA GLY A 37 -2.26 -3.67 5.03
C GLY A 37 -1.80 -4.09 3.63
N ILE A 38 -1.01 -3.27 2.93
CA ILE A 38 -0.53 -3.56 1.57
C ILE A 38 0.78 -4.34 1.66
N PHE A 39 0.83 -5.48 0.98
CA PHE A 39 1.97 -6.37 0.85
C PHE A 39 2.10 -6.84 -0.60
N PRO A 40 3.23 -7.44 -1.00
CA PRO A 40 3.36 -7.98 -2.37
C PRO A 40 2.25 -8.94 -2.77
N GLU A 41 1.66 -9.66 -1.80
CA GLU A 41 0.60 -10.64 -2.06
C GLU A 41 -0.73 -9.99 -2.50
N ASN A 42 -0.95 -8.70 -2.17
CA ASN A 42 -2.21 -8.03 -2.45
C ASN A 42 -2.06 -6.70 -3.20
N ILE A 43 -0.85 -6.28 -3.50
CA ILE A 43 -0.60 -4.98 -4.16
C ILE A 43 -1.15 -4.92 -5.58
N ALA A 44 -1.31 -6.05 -6.26
CA ALA A 44 -1.79 -6.07 -7.65
C ALA A 44 -3.16 -5.39 -7.78
N ALA A 45 -4.09 -5.66 -6.87
CA ALA A 45 -5.41 -5.04 -6.89
C ALA A 45 -5.36 -3.53 -6.62
N VAL A 46 -4.41 -3.09 -5.80
CA VAL A 46 -4.17 -1.66 -5.52
C VAL A 46 -3.66 -0.95 -6.78
N ILE A 47 -2.72 -1.57 -7.48
CA ILE A 47 -2.18 -1.05 -8.74
C ILE A 47 -3.28 -1.03 -9.81
N ASP A 48 -4.08 -2.11 -9.91
CA ASP A 48 -5.18 -2.19 -10.87
C ASP A 48 -6.25 -1.14 -10.61
N ALA A 49 -6.44 -0.72 -9.35
CA ALA A 49 -7.33 0.38 -9.00
C ALA A 49 -6.80 1.74 -9.47
N GLY A 50 -5.54 1.82 -9.87
CA GLY A 50 -4.91 3.03 -10.39
C GLY A 50 -3.90 3.68 -9.48
N ALA A 51 -3.60 3.09 -8.32
CA ALA A 51 -2.64 3.67 -7.38
C ALA A 51 -1.22 3.68 -7.95
N ARG A 52 -0.54 4.81 -7.78
CA ARG A 52 0.87 4.99 -8.17
C ARG A 52 1.78 5.14 -6.96
N ASN A 53 1.22 5.42 -5.79
CA ASN A 53 1.96 5.70 -4.56
C ASN A 53 1.45 4.80 -3.43
N PRO A 54 1.71 3.49 -3.48
CA PRO A 54 1.37 2.60 -2.36
C PRO A 54 2.36 2.78 -1.22
N CYS A 55 1.86 2.68 0.01
CA CYS A 55 2.67 2.75 1.22
C CYS A 55 2.60 1.41 1.94
N LEU A 56 3.74 0.74 2.09
CA LEU A 56 3.85 -0.59 2.67
C LEU A 56 4.66 -0.52 3.96
N VAL A 57 4.05 0.01 5.01
CA VAL A 57 4.76 0.30 6.27
C VAL A 57 5.38 -0.96 6.86
N ARG A 58 4.57 -2.00 7.14
CA ARG A 58 5.09 -3.21 7.79
C ARG A 58 6.08 -3.95 6.92
N TYR A 59 5.79 -4.06 5.64
CA TYR A 59 6.66 -4.77 4.70
C TYR A 59 8.06 -4.16 4.65
N PHE A 60 8.17 -2.83 4.68
CA PHE A 60 9.46 -2.15 4.62
C PHE A 60 10.12 -1.97 5.99
N MET A 61 9.34 -1.92 7.07
CA MET A 61 9.86 -1.57 8.39
C MET A 61 10.15 -2.78 9.28
N GLU A 62 9.62 -3.96 8.98
CA GLU A 62 9.85 -5.17 9.78
C GLU A 62 11.28 -5.74 9.68
N PRO A 63 11.94 -5.76 8.50
CA PRO A 63 13.27 -6.35 8.43
C PRO A 63 14.28 -5.53 9.25
N PRO A 64 15.09 -6.19 10.11
CA PRO A 64 16.16 -5.50 10.82
C PRO A 64 17.39 -5.22 9.96
N ASP A 65 17.52 -5.91 8.82
CA ASP A 65 18.68 -5.82 7.95
C ASP A 65 18.44 -4.81 6.81
N PRO A 66 19.25 -3.73 6.70
CA PRO A 66 19.09 -2.75 5.62
C PRO A 66 19.15 -3.35 4.21
N ALA A 67 19.96 -4.38 3.99
CA ALA A 67 20.03 -5.04 2.68
C ALA A 67 18.70 -5.69 2.29
N GLU A 68 17.97 -6.27 3.26
CA GLU A 68 16.65 -6.83 3.03
C GLU A 68 15.62 -5.74 2.72
N VAL A 69 15.70 -4.59 3.40
CA VAL A 69 14.84 -3.44 3.10
C VAL A 69 15.05 -2.99 1.65
N GLU A 70 16.28 -2.88 1.21
CA GLU A 70 16.60 -2.51 -0.18
C GLU A 70 16.01 -3.51 -1.18
N ARG A 71 16.12 -4.82 -0.92
CA ARG A 71 15.54 -5.86 -1.78
C ARG A 71 14.03 -5.72 -1.88
N ARG A 72 13.36 -5.45 -0.76
CA ARG A 72 11.90 -5.27 -0.71
C ARG A 72 11.45 -4.03 -1.47
N ILE A 73 12.16 -2.93 -1.33
CA ILE A 73 11.89 -1.70 -2.10
C ILE A 73 12.04 -1.98 -3.59
N ALA A 74 13.12 -2.61 -4.00
CA ALA A 74 13.36 -2.94 -5.41
C ALA A 74 12.26 -3.86 -5.97
N CYS A 75 11.79 -4.81 -5.18
CA CYS A 75 10.70 -5.70 -5.57
C CYS A 75 9.41 -4.92 -5.88
N VAL A 76 9.02 -4.01 -4.99
CA VAL A 76 7.81 -3.20 -5.18
C VAL A 76 7.98 -2.23 -6.35
N GLN A 77 9.14 -1.64 -6.52
CA GLN A 77 9.41 -0.75 -7.66
C GLN A 77 9.22 -1.48 -8.99
N ARG A 78 9.64 -2.74 -9.08
CA ARG A 78 9.42 -3.54 -10.30
C ARG A 78 7.93 -3.79 -10.56
N MET A 79 7.14 -3.97 -9.51
CA MET A 79 5.70 -4.16 -9.66
C MET A 79 4.99 -2.91 -10.17
N LEU A 80 5.52 -1.72 -9.86
CA LEU A 80 4.95 -0.43 -10.26
C LEU A 80 5.41 0.02 -11.66
N ALA A 81 6.42 -0.60 -12.20
CA ALA A 81 7.01 -0.21 -13.49
C ALA A 81 6.10 -0.48 -14.70
#